data_8213b828716fbd928d9edab3f442636a
#
_entry.id   8213b828716fbd928d9edab3f442636a
#
_cell.length_a   1.000
_cell.length_b   1.000
_cell.length_c   1.000
_cell.angle_alpha   90.00
_cell.angle_beta   90.00
_cell.angle_gamma   90.00
#
_symmetry.space_group_name_H-M   'P 1'
#
loop_
_entity.id
_entity.type
_entity.pdbx_description
1 polymer ?
#
loop_
_entity_poly.entity_id
_entity_poly.type
_entity_poly.pdbx_seq_one_letter_code
_entity_poly.pdbx_strand_id
1 'polypeptide(L)'
;MPDVSGLVNGFHFEEYTDVLLKELSTGNLKKAYLITAFALRPKLLLLDEPVNGLDFQSTEFLYQLMGGYKQYGTLLFSSHILESICLTSDRVLVLEHGRISRTFTGAEIAAGNIREVLADEEHH
;
A
#
# COMPACT_ATOMS: atom_id res chain seq x y z
N MET A 1 12.77 -4.36 8.58
CA MET A 1 11.77 -5.15 7.81
C MET A 1 11.62 -6.53 8.45
N PRO A 2 10.43 -6.96 8.78
CA PRO A 2 10.20 -8.30 9.33
C PRO A 2 10.64 -9.40 8.36
N ASP A 3 11.04 -10.54 8.91
CA ASP A 3 11.23 -11.76 8.12
C ASP A 3 9.88 -12.39 7.78
N VAL A 4 9.88 -13.55 7.12
CA VAL A 4 8.64 -14.22 6.70
C VAL A 4 7.72 -14.49 7.88
N SER A 5 8.27 -14.95 9.03
CA SER A 5 7.48 -15.18 10.24
C SER A 5 6.83 -13.90 10.74
N GLY A 6 7.57 -12.79 10.76
CA GLY A 6 7.06 -11.49 11.17
C GLY A 6 5.97 -10.98 10.22
N LEU A 7 6.12 -11.21 8.92
CA LEU A 7 5.10 -10.83 7.94
C LEU A 7 3.81 -11.66 8.12
N VAL A 8 3.96 -12.96 8.31
CA VAL A 8 2.82 -13.86 8.57
C VAL A 8 2.06 -13.42 9.82
N ASN A 9 2.79 -13.15 10.91
CA ASN A 9 2.18 -12.70 12.17
C ASN A 9 1.51 -11.33 12.01
N GLY A 10 2.16 -10.38 11.35
CA GLY A 10 1.65 -9.03 11.19
C GLY A 10 0.35 -8.96 10.39
N PHE A 11 0.20 -9.82 9.39
CA PHE A 11 -1.03 -9.93 8.60
C PHE A 11 -2.04 -10.93 9.19
N HIS A 12 -1.75 -11.54 10.33
CA HIS A 12 -2.62 -12.56 10.95
C HIS A 12 -2.92 -13.72 10.00
N PHE A 13 -1.87 -14.22 9.36
CA PHE A 13 -1.97 -15.22 8.30
C PHE A 13 -1.60 -16.64 8.76
N GLU A 14 -1.32 -16.85 10.05
CA GLU A 14 -0.80 -18.11 10.58
C GLU A 14 -1.69 -19.31 10.27
N GLU A 15 -3.00 -19.13 10.32
CA GLU A 15 -3.97 -20.22 10.08
C GLU A 15 -4.05 -20.65 8.62
N TYR A 16 -3.48 -19.86 7.70
CA TYR A 16 -3.68 -20.05 6.28
C TYR A 16 -2.41 -20.49 5.54
N THR A 17 -1.31 -20.69 6.25
CA THR A 17 -0.01 -21.01 5.61
C THR A 17 -0.03 -22.37 4.87
N ASP A 18 -0.88 -23.28 5.28
CA ASP A 18 -1.03 -24.60 4.65
C ASP A 18 -2.25 -24.72 3.75
N VAL A 19 -2.98 -23.60 3.54
CA VAL A 19 -4.18 -23.59 2.71
C VAL A 19 -3.80 -23.29 1.26
N LEU A 20 -4.40 -23.99 0.32
CA LEU A 20 -4.17 -23.75 -1.11
C LEU A 20 -4.67 -22.34 -1.49
N LEU A 21 -3.93 -21.64 -2.35
CA LEU A 21 -4.28 -20.28 -2.75
C LEU A 21 -5.70 -20.17 -3.31
N LYS A 22 -6.14 -21.16 -4.07
CA LYS A 22 -7.50 -21.15 -4.66
C LYS A 22 -8.62 -21.27 -3.63
N GLU A 23 -8.29 -21.67 -2.41
CA GLU A 23 -9.27 -21.83 -1.32
C GLU A 23 -9.32 -20.63 -0.39
N LEU A 24 -8.40 -19.67 -0.56
CA LEU A 24 -8.35 -18.47 0.27
C LEU A 24 -9.45 -17.47 -0.14
N SER A 25 -9.96 -16.73 0.83
CA SER A 25 -10.82 -15.58 0.56
C SER A 25 -10.01 -14.52 -0.22
N THR A 26 -10.70 -13.57 -0.84
CA THR A 26 -10.05 -12.48 -1.58
C THR A 26 -9.07 -11.70 -0.69
N GLY A 27 -9.48 -11.39 0.55
CA GLY A 27 -8.61 -10.69 1.49
C GLY A 27 -7.39 -11.50 1.91
N ASN A 28 -7.57 -12.79 2.19
CA ASN A 28 -6.45 -13.66 2.57
C ASN A 28 -5.52 -13.93 1.39
N LEU A 29 -6.06 -14.02 0.18
CA LEU A 29 -5.24 -14.14 -1.02
C LEU A 29 -4.35 -12.90 -1.20
N LYS A 30 -4.90 -11.71 -0.96
CA LYS A 30 -4.12 -10.47 -0.99
C LYS A 30 -3.00 -10.49 0.06
N LYS A 31 -3.28 -10.95 1.27
CA LYS A 31 -2.25 -11.10 2.32
C LYS A 31 -1.11 -12.02 1.86
N ALA A 32 -1.43 -13.14 1.21
CA ALA A 32 -0.43 -14.07 0.69
C ALA A 32 0.49 -13.38 -0.32
N TYR A 33 -0.08 -12.61 -1.25
CA TYR A 33 0.69 -11.86 -2.24
C TYR A 33 1.54 -10.76 -1.60
N LEU A 34 1.00 -10.03 -0.63
CA LEU A 34 1.75 -8.98 0.07
C LEU A 34 2.92 -9.57 0.87
N ILE A 35 2.72 -10.68 1.58
CA ILE A 35 3.78 -11.36 2.31
C ILE A 35 4.90 -11.74 1.35
N THR A 36 4.57 -12.33 0.20
CA THR A 36 5.55 -12.72 -0.80
C THR A 36 6.33 -11.51 -1.33
N ALA A 37 5.61 -10.44 -1.68
CA ALA A 37 6.23 -9.24 -2.23
C ALA A 37 7.22 -8.60 -1.25
N PHE A 38 6.81 -8.42 0.00
CA PHE A 38 7.68 -7.82 1.02
C PHE A 38 8.81 -8.75 1.45
N ALA A 39 8.60 -10.07 1.45
CA ALA A 39 9.65 -11.03 1.77
C ALA A 39 10.80 -11.00 0.76
N LEU A 40 10.48 -10.79 -0.51
CA LEU A 40 11.48 -10.74 -1.58
C LEU A 40 12.30 -9.45 -1.58
N ARG A 41 11.79 -8.39 -0.99
CA ARG A 41 12.46 -7.08 -0.88
C ARG A 41 13.06 -6.57 -2.20
N PRO A 42 12.26 -6.48 -3.29
CA PRO A 42 12.80 -6.00 -4.55
C PRO A 42 13.20 -4.52 -4.47
N LYS A 43 14.13 -4.11 -5.33
CA LYS A 43 14.54 -2.70 -5.40
C LYS A 43 13.42 -1.79 -5.88
N LEU A 44 12.51 -2.32 -6.70
CA LEU A 44 11.31 -1.63 -7.13
C LEU A 44 10.12 -2.56 -6.89
N LEU A 45 9.22 -2.13 -6.03
CA LEU A 45 8.00 -2.86 -5.69
C LEU A 45 6.79 -2.07 -6.19
N LEU A 46 5.97 -2.72 -7.01
CA LEU A 46 4.75 -2.12 -7.55
C LEU A 46 3.54 -2.80 -6.91
N LEU A 47 2.67 -2.01 -6.29
CA LEU A 47 1.45 -2.50 -5.65
C LEU A 47 0.24 -1.75 -6.21
N ASP A 48 -0.75 -2.50 -6.68
CA ASP A 48 -2.00 -1.92 -7.20
C ASP A 48 -3.09 -2.03 -6.14
N GLU A 49 -3.57 -0.89 -5.66
CA GLU A 49 -4.64 -0.81 -4.64
C GLU A 49 -4.40 -1.75 -3.46
N PRO A 50 -3.24 -1.66 -2.76
CA PRO A 50 -2.83 -2.71 -1.82
C PRO A 50 -3.71 -2.83 -0.57
N VAL A 51 -4.44 -1.78 -0.17
CA VAL A 51 -5.27 -1.83 1.05
C VAL A 51 -6.69 -2.33 0.79
N ASN A 52 -7.12 -2.44 -0.47
CA ASN A 52 -8.46 -2.91 -0.77
C ASN A 52 -8.68 -4.34 -0.26
N GLY A 53 -9.74 -4.53 0.49
CA GLY A 53 -10.13 -5.85 0.99
C GLY A 53 -9.37 -6.32 2.24
N LEU A 54 -8.49 -5.49 2.80
CA LEU A 54 -7.81 -5.81 4.06
C LEU A 54 -8.63 -5.34 5.26
N ASP A 55 -8.56 -6.10 6.35
CA ASP A 55 -9.11 -5.66 7.63
C ASP A 55 -8.28 -4.51 8.21
N PHE A 56 -8.79 -3.89 9.28
CA PHE A 56 -8.16 -2.73 9.90
C PHE A 56 -6.72 -3.02 10.37
N GLN A 57 -6.51 -4.12 11.08
CA GLN A 57 -5.21 -4.45 11.65
C GLN A 57 -4.17 -4.73 10.56
N SER A 58 -4.56 -5.44 9.51
CA SER A 58 -3.68 -5.72 8.37
C SER A 58 -3.34 -4.45 7.60
N THR A 59 -4.30 -3.53 7.47
CA THR A 59 -4.08 -2.23 6.83
C THR A 59 -3.04 -1.41 7.61
N GLU A 60 -3.16 -1.35 8.93
CA GLU A 60 -2.19 -0.64 9.78
C GLU A 60 -0.79 -1.24 9.65
N PHE A 61 -0.70 -2.57 9.65
CA PHE A 61 0.58 -3.26 9.47
C PHE A 61 1.18 -2.97 8.10
N LEU A 62 0.35 -2.99 7.05
CA LEU A 62 0.81 -2.66 5.69
C LEU A 62 1.34 -1.23 5.60
N TYR A 63 0.69 -0.27 6.24
CA TYR A 63 1.18 1.11 6.27
C TYR A 63 2.58 1.21 6.89
N GLN A 64 2.84 0.46 7.96
CA GLN A 64 4.17 0.42 8.57
C GLN A 64 5.21 -0.15 7.61
N LEU A 65 4.88 -1.23 6.91
CA LEU A 65 5.77 -1.82 5.90
C LEU A 65 6.06 -0.84 4.77
N MET A 66 5.03 -0.18 4.25
CA MET A 66 5.17 0.77 3.15
C MET A 66 6.02 1.97 3.56
N GLY A 67 5.78 2.52 4.75
CA GLY A 67 6.53 3.66 5.27
C GLY A 67 8.01 3.38 5.48
N GLY A 68 8.37 2.15 5.81
CA GLY A 68 9.76 1.74 6.02
C GLY A 68 10.47 1.21 4.77
N TYR A 69 9.77 1.02 3.67
CA TYR A 69 10.33 0.35 2.49
C TYR A 69 11.45 1.13 1.81
N LYS A 70 11.48 2.45 1.96
CA LYS A 70 12.53 3.29 1.36
C LYS A 70 13.94 2.92 1.80
N GLN A 71 14.09 2.18 2.91
CA GLN A 71 15.39 1.67 3.35
C GLN A 71 15.93 0.56 2.44
N TYR A 72 15.07 -0.09 1.66
CA TYR A 72 15.42 -1.22 0.80
C TYR A 72 15.32 -0.90 -0.67
N GLY A 73 14.40 -0.04 -1.05
CA GLY A 73 14.14 0.26 -2.44
C GLY A 73 13.07 1.31 -2.61
N THR A 74 12.49 1.32 -3.79
CA THR A 74 11.40 2.22 -4.16
C THR A 74 10.09 1.45 -4.20
N LEU A 75 9.09 1.98 -3.51
CA LEU A 75 7.73 1.46 -3.55
C LEU A 75 6.85 2.42 -4.35
N LEU A 76 6.20 1.90 -5.38
CA LEU A 76 5.20 2.64 -6.13
C LEU A 76 3.86 1.92 -5.99
N PHE A 77 2.85 2.64 -5.54
CA PHE A 77 1.53 2.03 -5.37
C PHE A 77 0.43 2.95 -5.89
N SER A 78 -0.65 2.35 -6.37
CA SER A 78 -1.85 3.08 -6.72
C SER A 78 -2.83 3.06 -5.56
N SER A 79 -3.60 4.13 -5.38
CA SER A 79 -4.64 4.18 -4.37
C SER A 79 -5.63 5.30 -4.69
N HIS A 80 -6.90 5.10 -4.33
CA HIS A 80 -7.90 6.15 -4.27
C HIS A 80 -8.27 6.47 -2.81
N ILE A 81 -7.57 5.88 -1.86
CA ILE A 81 -7.81 6.09 -0.43
C ILE A 81 -6.84 7.16 0.06
N LEU A 82 -7.37 8.34 0.35
CA LEU A 82 -6.58 9.51 0.72
C LEU A 82 -5.68 9.26 1.94
N GLU A 83 -6.19 8.54 2.94
CA GLU A 83 -5.41 8.21 4.13
C GLU A 83 -4.15 7.42 3.79
N SER A 84 -4.26 6.41 2.93
CA SER A 84 -3.11 5.63 2.47
C SER A 84 -2.06 6.53 1.83
N ILE A 85 -2.50 7.43 0.96
CA ILE A 85 -1.62 8.34 0.24
C ILE A 85 -0.90 9.27 1.22
N CYS A 86 -1.63 9.92 2.11
CA CYS A 86 -1.06 10.91 3.02
C CYS A 86 -0.13 10.31 4.08
N LEU A 87 -0.43 9.10 4.56
CA LEU A 87 0.35 8.47 5.63
C LEU A 87 1.63 7.80 5.15
N THR A 88 1.68 7.35 3.90
CA THR A 88 2.77 6.48 3.45
C THR A 88 3.60 7.03 2.31
N SER A 89 3.19 8.14 1.67
CA SER A 89 3.83 8.62 0.46
C SER A 89 4.84 9.73 0.73
N ASP A 90 5.99 9.65 0.08
CA ASP A 90 6.95 10.74 0.00
C ASP A 90 6.68 11.64 -1.21
N ARG A 91 6.04 11.09 -2.23
CA ARG A 91 5.73 11.78 -3.48
C ARG A 91 4.44 11.21 -4.05
N VAL A 92 3.59 12.08 -4.55
CA VAL A 92 2.30 11.69 -5.12
C VAL A 92 2.17 12.21 -6.55
N LEU A 93 1.79 11.32 -7.45
CA LEU A 93 1.50 11.64 -8.84
C LEU A 93 -0.01 11.48 -9.06
N VAL A 94 -0.66 12.52 -9.54
CA VAL A 94 -2.09 12.46 -9.88
C VAL A 94 -2.24 12.13 -11.35
N LEU A 95 -2.91 11.02 -11.63
CA LEU A 95 -3.11 10.53 -12.99
C LEU A 95 -4.52 10.85 -13.46
N GLU A 96 -4.64 11.59 -14.55
CA GLU A 96 -5.90 11.97 -15.18
C GLU A 96 -5.80 11.79 -16.68
N HIS A 97 -6.79 11.10 -17.25
CA HIS A 97 -6.88 10.91 -18.71
C HIS A 97 -5.58 10.37 -19.34
N GLY A 98 -4.92 9.44 -18.64
CA GLY A 98 -3.68 8.82 -19.11
C GLY A 98 -2.44 9.69 -18.98
N ARG A 99 -2.53 10.81 -18.24
CA ARG A 99 -1.41 11.75 -18.05
C ARG A 99 -1.24 12.09 -16.60
N ILE A 100 -0.01 12.41 -16.22
CA ILE A 100 0.29 12.94 -14.89
C ILE A 100 -0.06 14.43 -14.90
N SER A 101 -1.15 14.79 -14.21
CA SER A 101 -1.64 16.17 -14.18
C SER A 101 -0.97 17.00 -13.10
N ARG A 102 -0.59 16.39 -11.99
CA ARG A 102 0.04 17.07 -10.84
C ARG A 102 1.00 16.15 -10.12
N THR A 103 1.99 16.76 -9.45
CA THR A 103 2.94 16.07 -8.58
C THR A 103 3.01 16.80 -7.25
N PHE A 104 2.92 16.06 -6.14
CA PHE A 104 3.08 16.60 -4.78
C PHE A 104 4.31 15.98 -4.13
N THR A 105 5.06 16.78 -3.38
CA THR A 105 6.18 16.31 -2.56
C THR A 105 5.76 16.20 -1.11
N GLY A 106 6.64 15.66 -0.25
CA GLY A 106 6.34 15.47 1.16
C GLY A 106 5.85 16.72 1.89
N ALA A 107 6.46 17.88 1.61
CA ALA A 107 6.06 19.14 2.22
C ALA A 107 4.63 19.54 1.84
N GLU A 108 4.26 19.36 0.59
CA GLU A 108 2.92 19.67 0.08
C GLU A 108 1.88 18.68 0.60
N ILE A 109 2.25 17.41 0.75
CA ILE A 109 1.39 16.37 1.33
C ILE A 109 1.12 16.72 2.79
N ALA A 110 2.15 17.09 3.55
CA ALA A 110 2.03 17.45 4.96
C ALA A 110 1.21 18.73 5.16
N ALA A 111 1.26 19.66 4.21
CA ALA A 111 0.49 20.91 4.27
C ALA A 111 -1.02 20.71 3.99
N GLY A 112 -1.43 19.50 3.58
CA GLY A 112 -2.83 19.19 3.31
C GLY A 112 -3.35 19.63 1.95
N ASN A 113 -2.51 20.20 1.09
CA ASN A 113 -2.92 20.67 -0.24
C ASN A 113 -3.51 19.58 -1.10
N ILE A 114 -3.00 18.37 -0.96
CA ILE A 114 -3.46 17.21 -1.72
C ILE A 114 -4.92 16.85 -1.39
N ARG A 115 -5.37 17.08 -0.15
CA ARG A 115 -6.74 16.78 0.26
C ARG A 115 -7.74 17.62 -0.51
N GLU A 116 -7.44 18.91 -0.70
CA GLU A 116 -8.30 19.82 -1.45
C GLU A 116 -8.40 19.40 -2.92
N VAL A 117 -7.27 19.05 -3.53
CA VAL A 117 -7.24 18.66 -4.94
C VAL A 117 -8.02 17.37 -5.18
N LEU A 118 -7.79 16.35 -4.35
CA LEU A 118 -8.48 15.07 -4.51
C LEU A 118 -9.96 15.16 -4.17
N ALA A 119 -10.34 15.99 -3.21
CA ALA A 119 -11.74 16.22 -2.87
C ALA A 119 -12.48 16.89 -4.04
N ASP A 120 -11.85 17.87 -4.71
CA ASP A 120 -12.44 18.52 -5.89
C ASP A 120 -12.64 17.53 -7.04
N GLU A 121 -11.73 16.59 -7.22
CA GLU A 121 -11.85 15.57 -8.27
C GLU A 121 -12.97 14.57 -7.99
N GLU A 122 -13.24 14.25 -6.74
CA GLU A 122 -14.32 13.34 -6.36
C GLU A 122 -15.71 13.92 -6.64
N HIS A 123 -15.82 15.23 -6.77
CA HIS A 123 -17.07 15.93 -7.08
C HIS A 123 -17.33 16.09 -8.58
N HIS A 124 -16.42 15.65 -9.39
CA HIS A 124 -16.55 15.65 -10.86
C HIS A 124 -16.81 14.25 -11.39
#